data_689fb20ac85592ebd0af4ab55c3bea34
#
_entry.id   689fb20ac85592ebd0af4ab55c3bea34
#
_cell.length_a   1.000
_cell.length_b   1.000
_cell.length_c   1.000
_cell.angle_alpha   90.00
_cell.angle_beta   90.00
_cell.angle_gamma   90.00
#
_symmetry.space_group_name_H-M   'P 1'
#
loop_
_entity.id
_entity.type
_entity.pdbx_description
1 polymer ?
#
loop_
_entity_poly.entity_id
_entity_poly.type
_entity_poly.pdbx_seq_one_letter_code
_entity_poly.pdbx_strand_id
1 'polypeptide(L)'
;NVILMSDITEEIGADALRFIFLTRKSDTHLEFDIDMLKNQDSSNPIFYINYAHARINQVFKKAEITQEEIKDIDIKDLNQDGLNLIYESLLLESVLTEAFTKRDMQKITEYLYSLASSVHKFYNEHKVIGSDEQNMYLKVLAMAALSINVGLSLLGIKAKEQM
;
A
#
# COMPACT_ATOMS: atom_id res chain seq x y z
N ASN A 1 33.98 -5.36 7.63
CA ASN A 1 33.83 -4.50 6.46
C ASN A 1 32.75 -3.47 6.79
N VAL A 2 33.05 -2.20 6.59
CA VAL A 2 32.06 -1.13 6.68
C VAL A 2 31.43 -1.01 5.28
N ILE A 3 30.10 -1.15 5.22
CA ILE A 3 29.34 -0.93 4.00
C ILE A 3 28.84 0.51 4.05
N LEU A 4 29.05 1.26 2.98
CA LEU A 4 28.60 2.65 2.91
C LEU A 4 27.11 2.71 2.57
N MET A 5 26.44 3.72 3.08
CA MET A 5 25.01 3.97 2.80
C MET A 5 24.73 4.22 1.32
N SER A 6 25.69 4.86 0.62
CA SER A 6 25.66 5.04 -0.84
C SER A 6 25.54 3.72 -1.57
N ASP A 7 26.34 2.72 -1.17
CA ASP A 7 26.41 1.41 -1.84
C ASP A 7 25.07 0.67 -1.69
N ILE A 8 24.48 0.72 -0.48
CA ILE A 8 23.15 0.15 -0.21
C ILE A 8 22.08 0.86 -1.05
N THR A 9 22.15 2.20 -1.13
CA THR A 9 21.17 2.98 -1.91
C THR A 9 21.24 2.66 -3.39
N GLU A 10 22.44 2.45 -3.94
CA GLU A 10 22.63 2.02 -5.33
C GLU A 10 22.06 0.63 -5.59
N GLU A 11 22.12 -0.25 -4.59
CA GLU A 11 21.72 -1.65 -4.72
C GLU A 11 20.21 -1.87 -4.59
N ILE A 12 19.55 -1.24 -3.61
CA ILE A 12 18.11 -1.46 -3.31
C ILE A 12 17.22 -0.25 -3.61
N GLY A 13 17.79 0.90 -3.88
CA GLY A 13 17.10 2.17 -4.10
C GLY A 13 16.77 2.93 -2.81
N ALA A 14 16.68 4.26 -2.95
CA ALA A 14 16.46 5.16 -1.82
C ALA A 14 15.09 4.94 -1.13
N ASP A 15 14.06 4.57 -1.89
CA ASP A 15 12.71 4.36 -1.33
C ASP A 15 12.64 3.11 -0.44
N ALA A 16 13.30 2.01 -0.85
CA ALA A 16 13.37 0.79 -0.06
C ALA A 16 14.17 1.03 1.23
N LEU A 17 15.30 1.71 1.12
CA LEU A 17 16.12 2.06 2.29
C LEU A 17 15.35 2.96 3.26
N ARG A 18 14.69 4.02 2.75
CA ARG A 18 13.86 4.91 3.58
C ARG A 18 12.73 4.14 4.28
N PHE A 19 12.02 3.29 3.55
CA PHE A 19 10.95 2.48 4.12
C PHE A 19 11.44 1.62 5.28
N ILE A 20 12.54 0.90 5.10
CA ILE A 20 13.11 0.02 6.15
C ILE A 20 13.50 0.82 7.40
N PHE A 21 14.13 1.99 7.26
CA PHE A 21 14.42 2.82 8.42
C PHE A 21 13.16 3.22 9.19
N LEU A 22 12.06 3.47 8.50
CA LEU A 22 10.80 3.88 9.10
C LEU A 22 10.00 2.71 9.70
N THR A 23 10.43 1.47 9.48
CA THR A 23 9.82 0.28 10.15
C THR A 23 10.25 0.10 11.59
N ARG A 24 11.17 0.94 12.09
CA ARG A 24 11.70 0.87 13.45
C ARG A 24 11.65 2.24 14.11
N LYS A 25 11.61 2.24 15.43
CA LYS A 25 11.77 3.45 16.23
C LYS A 25 13.22 3.91 16.19
N SER A 26 13.44 5.21 16.36
CA SER A 26 14.75 5.84 16.28
C SER A 26 15.77 5.35 17.32
N ASP A 27 15.29 4.77 18.42
CA ASP A 27 16.09 4.23 19.52
C ASP A 27 16.27 2.69 19.46
N THR A 28 15.74 2.07 18.42
CA THR A 28 15.79 0.61 18.25
C THR A 28 16.89 0.24 17.26
N HIS A 29 17.67 -0.80 17.62
CA HIS A 29 18.65 -1.36 16.70
C HIS A 29 17.96 -1.91 15.44
N LEU A 30 18.48 -1.56 14.27
CA LEU A 30 17.98 -1.99 12.97
C LEU A 30 18.94 -3.00 12.36
N GLU A 31 18.49 -4.23 12.23
CA GLU A 31 19.10 -5.24 11.37
C GLU A 31 18.15 -5.51 10.20
N PHE A 32 18.66 -5.54 9.00
CA PHE A 32 17.90 -5.88 7.81
C PHE A 32 18.76 -6.63 6.79
N ASP A 33 18.12 -7.49 6.05
CA ASP A 33 18.75 -8.27 4.98
C ASP A 33 18.57 -7.53 3.64
N ILE A 34 19.69 -7.14 3.04
CA ILE A 34 19.70 -6.44 1.75
C ILE A 34 19.16 -7.35 0.64
N ASP A 35 19.46 -8.64 0.69
CA ASP A 35 18.98 -9.58 -0.34
C ASP A 35 17.47 -9.76 -0.29
N MET A 36 16.87 -9.74 0.90
CA MET A 36 15.40 -9.73 1.05
C MET A 36 14.76 -8.51 0.36
N LEU A 37 15.41 -7.36 0.41
CA LEU A 37 14.90 -6.12 -0.19
C LEU A 37 15.03 -6.06 -1.72
N LYS A 38 15.73 -7.01 -2.34
CA LYS A 38 15.78 -7.20 -3.80
C LYS A 38 14.67 -8.10 -4.31
N ASN A 39 14.02 -8.87 -3.44
CA ASN A 39 12.97 -9.81 -3.82
C ASN A 39 11.75 -9.07 -4.38
N GLN A 40 11.12 -9.67 -5.37
CA GLN A 40 9.88 -9.19 -5.99
C GLN A 40 8.67 -10.00 -5.50
N ASP A 41 8.58 -10.15 -4.17
CA ASP A 41 7.51 -10.89 -3.51
C ASP A 41 7.15 -10.27 -2.15
N SER A 42 6.32 -10.96 -1.38
CA SER A 42 5.83 -10.50 -0.07
C SER A 42 6.90 -10.41 1.01
N SER A 43 8.10 -10.98 0.82
CA SER A 43 9.22 -10.83 1.76
C SER A 43 9.80 -9.42 1.72
N ASN A 44 9.63 -8.69 0.60
CA ASN A 44 10.01 -7.30 0.46
C ASN A 44 8.78 -6.40 0.69
N PRO A 45 8.65 -5.76 1.86
CA PRO A 45 7.42 -5.04 2.20
C PRO A 45 7.14 -3.84 1.30
N ILE A 46 8.16 -3.09 0.88
CA ILE A 46 7.93 -1.95 -0.02
C ILE A 46 7.53 -2.39 -1.43
N PHE A 47 8.09 -3.50 -1.91
CA PHE A 47 7.64 -4.11 -3.17
C PHE A 47 6.17 -4.52 -3.06
N TYR A 48 5.80 -5.22 -1.99
CA TYR A 48 4.45 -5.74 -1.76
C TYR A 48 3.40 -4.63 -1.72
N ILE A 49 3.69 -3.52 -1.04
CA ILE A 49 2.81 -2.35 -0.97
C ILE A 49 2.67 -1.69 -2.36
N ASN A 50 3.78 -1.46 -3.05
CA ASN A 50 3.76 -0.88 -4.40
C ASN A 50 3.04 -1.78 -5.39
N TYR A 51 3.19 -3.11 -5.27
CA TYR A 51 2.49 -4.06 -6.12
C TYR A 51 0.97 -4.01 -5.93
N ALA A 52 0.49 -3.82 -4.69
CA ALA A 52 -0.94 -3.61 -4.45
C ALA A 52 -1.46 -2.36 -5.17
N HIS A 53 -0.76 -1.22 -5.05
CA HIS A 53 -1.12 0.01 -5.72
C HIS A 53 -1.08 -0.10 -7.25
N ALA A 54 -0.01 -0.65 -7.81
CA ALA A 54 0.14 -0.86 -9.25
C ALA A 54 -0.93 -1.81 -9.81
N ARG A 55 -1.27 -2.88 -9.06
CA ARG A 55 -2.34 -3.82 -9.44
C ARG A 55 -3.68 -3.13 -9.52
N ILE A 56 -4.04 -2.27 -8.58
CA ILE A 56 -5.28 -1.49 -8.62
C ILE A 56 -5.31 -0.61 -9.89
N ASN A 57 -4.24 0.12 -10.17
CA ASN A 57 -4.15 0.95 -11.38
C ASN A 57 -4.30 0.12 -12.67
N GLN A 58 -3.73 -1.09 -12.70
CA GLN A 58 -3.91 -2.00 -13.84
C GLN A 58 -5.37 -2.48 -13.99
N VAL A 59 -6.09 -2.68 -12.87
CA VAL A 59 -7.52 -3.04 -12.91
C VAL A 59 -8.33 -1.91 -13.53
N PHE A 60 -8.11 -0.66 -13.12
CA PHE A 60 -8.75 0.51 -13.71
C PHE A 60 -8.47 0.62 -15.21
N LYS A 61 -7.21 0.45 -15.59
CA LYS A 61 -6.80 0.48 -17.00
C LYS A 61 -7.48 -0.62 -17.84
N LYS A 62 -7.61 -1.83 -17.29
CA LYS A 62 -8.30 -2.95 -17.96
C LYS A 62 -9.81 -2.79 -18.02
N ALA A 63 -10.39 -2.12 -17.03
CA ALA A 63 -11.81 -1.81 -17.01
C ALA A 63 -12.17 -0.65 -17.95
N GLU A 64 -11.16 0.10 -18.44
CA GLU A 64 -11.32 1.34 -19.23
C GLU A 64 -12.20 2.38 -18.51
N ILE A 65 -12.10 2.42 -17.18
CA ILE A 65 -12.86 3.31 -16.30
C ILE A 65 -11.87 4.15 -15.49
N THR A 66 -12.17 5.42 -15.31
CA THR A 66 -11.40 6.34 -14.47
C THR A 66 -11.96 6.39 -13.04
N GLN A 67 -11.14 6.82 -12.08
CA GLN A 67 -11.59 7.04 -10.71
C GLN A 67 -12.68 8.13 -10.63
N GLU A 68 -12.63 9.12 -11.51
CA GLU A 68 -13.64 10.18 -11.56
C GLU A 68 -15.03 9.66 -11.95
N GLU A 69 -15.10 8.70 -12.88
CA GLU A 69 -16.37 8.11 -13.32
C GLU A 69 -17.07 7.28 -12.23
N ILE A 70 -16.31 6.78 -11.26
CA ILE A 70 -16.88 5.95 -10.18
C ILE A 70 -17.05 6.69 -8.86
N LYS A 71 -16.63 7.95 -8.76
CA LYS A 71 -16.64 8.66 -7.46
C LYS A 71 -18.05 8.80 -6.87
N ASP A 72 -19.06 8.97 -7.72
CA ASP A 72 -20.45 9.18 -7.33
C ASP A 72 -21.27 7.87 -7.31
N ILE A 73 -20.64 6.73 -7.55
CA ILE A 73 -21.32 5.42 -7.48
C ILE A 73 -21.72 5.14 -6.03
N ASP A 74 -22.99 4.83 -5.82
CA ASP A 74 -23.50 4.34 -4.53
C ASP A 74 -22.95 2.95 -4.24
N ILE A 75 -22.47 2.76 -3.02
CA ILE A 75 -22.09 1.43 -2.51
C ILE A 75 -23.29 0.86 -1.77
N LYS A 76 -23.96 -0.12 -2.37
CA LYS A 76 -25.12 -0.82 -1.79
C LYS A 76 -24.85 -2.31 -1.79
N ASP A 77 -25.29 -2.98 -0.73
CA ASP A 77 -25.23 -4.44 -0.60
C ASP A 77 -23.82 -5.05 -0.83
N LEU A 78 -22.78 -4.28 -0.45
CA LEU A 78 -21.40 -4.73 -0.56
C LEU A 78 -21.18 -5.93 0.38
N ASN A 79 -20.43 -6.93 -0.09
CA ASN A 79 -20.06 -8.07 0.73
C ASN A 79 -19.12 -7.67 1.89
N GLN A 80 -18.95 -8.59 2.86
CA GLN A 80 -18.19 -8.32 4.07
C GLN A 80 -16.72 -7.98 3.77
N ASP A 81 -16.10 -8.58 2.76
CA ASP A 81 -14.71 -8.32 2.39
C ASP A 81 -14.52 -6.91 1.84
N GLY A 82 -15.47 -6.45 1.03
CA GLY A 82 -15.48 -5.08 0.55
C GLY A 82 -15.69 -4.06 1.68
N LEU A 83 -16.59 -4.35 2.62
CA LEU A 83 -16.80 -3.52 3.82
C LEU A 83 -15.53 -3.46 4.67
N ASN A 84 -14.85 -4.59 4.86
CA ASN A 84 -13.59 -4.66 5.60
C ASN A 84 -12.51 -3.82 4.91
N LEU A 85 -12.39 -3.90 3.59
CA LEU A 85 -11.39 -3.13 2.84
C LEU A 85 -11.66 -1.61 2.89
N ILE A 86 -12.94 -1.19 2.87
CA ILE A 86 -13.32 0.21 3.12
C ILE A 86 -12.89 0.63 4.52
N TYR A 87 -13.25 -0.16 5.53
CA TYR A 87 -12.91 0.13 6.91
C TYR A 87 -11.39 0.29 7.10
N GLU A 88 -10.60 -0.65 6.58
CA GLU A 88 -9.14 -0.56 6.64
C GLU A 88 -8.60 0.66 5.90
N SER A 89 -9.16 1.01 4.75
CA SER A 89 -8.75 2.22 4.02
C SER A 89 -9.01 3.49 4.84
N LEU A 90 -10.12 3.56 5.57
CA LEU A 90 -10.48 4.71 6.40
C LEU A 90 -9.68 4.80 7.71
N LEU A 91 -9.01 3.72 8.14
CA LEU A 91 -8.14 3.76 9.33
C LEU A 91 -6.93 4.68 9.17
N LEU A 92 -6.60 5.12 7.96
CA LEU A 92 -5.45 6.00 7.71
C LEU A 92 -5.45 7.22 8.63
N GLU A 93 -6.58 7.90 8.80
CA GLU A 93 -6.69 9.09 9.65
C GLU A 93 -6.30 8.81 11.09
N SER A 94 -6.82 7.72 11.67
CA SER A 94 -6.51 7.33 13.05
C SER A 94 -5.05 6.91 13.21
N VAL A 95 -4.50 6.19 12.22
CA VAL A 95 -3.09 5.79 12.20
C VAL A 95 -2.18 7.02 12.13
N LEU A 96 -2.50 8.00 11.30
CA LEU A 96 -1.74 9.25 11.19
C LEU A 96 -1.79 10.05 12.50
N THR A 97 -2.95 10.14 13.12
CA THR A 97 -3.13 10.80 14.42
C THR A 97 -2.28 10.12 15.51
N GLU A 98 -2.29 8.78 15.54
CA GLU A 98 -1.48 8.02 16.50
C GLU A 98 0.02 8.18 16.22
N ALA A 99 0.44 8.04 14.95
CA ALA A 99 1.84 8.21 14.54
C ALA A 99 2.39 9.59 14.89
N PHE A 100 1.60 10.64 14.64
CA PHE A 100 1.94 12.01 14.99
C PHE A 100 2.08 12.19 16.51
N THR A 101 1.07 11.75 17.26
CA THR A 101 1.02 11.91 18.72
C THR A 101 2.18 11.18 19.41
N LYS A 102 2.48 9.96 18.95
CA LYS A 102 3.56 9.12 19.51
C LYS A 102 4.91 9.37 18.86
N ARG A 103 4.99 10.16 17.79
CA ARG A 103 6.19 10.35 16.96
C ARG A 103 6.76 9.01 16.48
N ASP A 104 5.87 8.12 16.04
CA ASP A 104 6.18 6.73 15.68
C ASP A 104 5.74 6.44 14.24
N MET A 105 6.67 6.58 13.29
CA MET A 105 6.41 6.34 11.86
C MET A 105 6.21 4.85 11.53
N GLN A 106 6.65 3.94 12.41
CA GLN A 106 6.44 2.51 12.26
C GLN A 106 4.95 2.17 12.10
N LYS A 107 4.06 2.91 12.77
CA LYS A 107 2.61 2.75 12.65
C LYS A 107 2.10 2.90 11.22
N ILE A 108 2.69 3.81 10.46
CA ILE A 108 2.29 4.04 9.06
C ILE A 108 2.80 2.89 8.18
N THR A 109 4.01 2.41 8.39
CA THR A 109 4.55 1.28 7.60
C THR A 109 3.81 -0.02 7.87
N GLU A 110 3.44 -0.30 9.12
CA GLU A 110 2.61 -1.44 9.51
C GLU A 110 1.23 -1.39 8.88
N TYR A 111 0.59 -0.22 8.94
CA TYR A 111 -0.71 0.02 8.31
C TYR A 111 -0.67 -0.21 6.81
N LEU A 112 0.30 0.35 6.11
CA LEU A 112 0.44 0.21 4.66
C LEU A 112 0.62 -1.25 4.24
N TYR A 113 1.38 -2.02 5.00
CA TYR A 113 1.57 -3.45 4.73
C TYR A 113 0.27 -4.24 4.96
N SER A 114 -0.46 -3.96 6.05
CA SER A 114 -1.76 -4.56 6.33
C SER A 114 -2.76 -4.26 5.23
N LEU A 115 -2.91 -2.99 4.84
CA LEU A 115 -3.82 -2.59 3.77
C LEU A 115 -3.46 -3.24 2.43
N ALA A 116 -2.17 -3.32 2.09
CA ALA A 116 -1.73 -4.02 0.88
C ALA A 116 -2.11 -5.51 0.91
N SER A 117 -1.97 -6.17 2.07
CA SER A 117 -2.38 -7.56 2.25
C SER A 117 -3.87 -7.75 2.01
N SER A 118 -4.70 -6.85 2.55
CA SER A 118 -6.15 -6.89 2.35
C SER A 118 -6.54 -6.62 0.90
N VAL A 119 -5.84 -5.71 0.21
CA VAL A 119 -6.02 -5.50 -1.23
C VAL A 119 -5.71 -6.76 -2.03
N HIS A 120 -4.59 -7.42 -1.74
CA HIS A 120 -4.21 -8.65 -2.42
C HIS A 120 -5.21 -9.78 -2.17
N LYS A 121 -5.67 -9.94 -0.92
CA LYS A 121 -6.70 -10.91 -0.56
C LYS A 121 -7.97 -10.63 -1.32
N PHE A 122 -8.51 -9.42 -1.26
CA PHE A 122 -9.73 -9.02 -1.95
C PHE A 122 -9.66 -9.31 -3.46
N TYR A 123 -8.56 -8.92 -4.10
CA TYR A 123 -8.36 -9.14 -5.54
C TYR A 123 -8.31 -10.62 -5.92
N ASN A 124 -7.75 -11.46 -5.06
CA ASN A 124 -7.64 -12.90 -5.33
C ASN A 124 -8.97 -13.64 -5.12
N GLU A 125 -9.80 -13.16 -4.21
CA GLU A 125 -11.08 -13.81 -3.85
C GLU A 125 -12.27 -13.31 -4.66
N HIS A 126 -12.15 -12.11 -5.29
CA HIS A 126 -13.25 -11.49 -6.02
C HIS A 126 -12.89 -11.20 -7.48
N LYS A 127 -13.78 -11.64 -8.38
CA LYS A 127 -13.71 -11.23 -9.79
C LYS A 127 -14.19 -9.77 -9.90
N VAL A 128 -13.28 -8.84 -10.11
CA VAL A 128 -13.63 -7.41 -10.24
C VAL A 128 -14.18 -7.11 -11.64
N ILE A 129 -13.39 -7.36 -12.68
CA ILE A 129 -13.75 -7.01 -14.06
C ILE A 129 -14.80 -7.97 -14.60
N GLY A 130 -15.90 -7.41 -15.11
CA GLY A 130 -17.02 -8.17 -15.69
C GLY A 130 -17.88 -8.87 -14.64
N SER A 131 -17.86 -8.42 -13.38
CA SER A 131 -18.88 -8.76 -12.37
C SER A 131 -20.01 -7.73 -12.37
N ASP A 132 -21.14 -8.10 -11.81
CA ASP A 132 -22.26 -7.16 -11.62
C ASP A 132 -21.91 -6.04 -10.64
N GLU A 133 -20.98 -6.30 -9.72
CA GLU A 133 -20.49 -5.36 -8.72
C GLU A 133 -19.24 -4.57 -9.16
N GLN A 134 -18.83 -4.67 -10.43
CA GLN A 134 -17.56 -4.10 -10.92
C GLN A 134 -17.33 -2.66 -10.45
N ASN A 135 -18.29 -1.78 -10.62
CA ASN A 135 -18.13 -0.36 -10.27
C ASN A 135 -18.00 -0.13 -8.78
N MET A 136 -18.71 -0.91 -7.95
CA MET A 136 -18.56 -0.86 -6.49
C MET A 136 -17.17 -1.36 -6.06
N TYR A 137 -16.72 -2.48 -6.61
CA TYR A 137 -15.37 -3.02 -6.33
C TYR A 137 -14.26 -2.07 -6.78
N LEU A 138 -14.41 -1.43 -7.93
CA LEU A 138 -13.48 -0.41 -8.39
C LEU A 138 -13.43 0.77 -7.41
N LYS A 139 -14.58 1.23 -6.90
CA LYS A 139 -14.62 2.31 -5.91
C LYS A 139 -13.93 1.92 -4.61
N VAL A 140 -14.16 0.72 -4.11
CA VAL A 140 -13.47 0.20 -2.91
C VAL A 140 -11.96 0.14 -3.12
N LEU A 141 -11.52 -0.39 -4.27
CA LEU A 141 -10.10 -0.43 -4.62
C LEU A 141 -9.49 0.97 -4.79
N ALA A 142 -10.23 1.94 -5.35
CA ALA A 142 -9.78 3.32 -5.44
C ALA A 142 -9.53 3.95 -4.07
N MET A 143 -10.39 3.68 -3.09
CA MET A 143 -10.19 4.15 -1.71
C MET A 143 -8.90 3.56 -1.11
N ALA A 144 -8.67 2.27 -1.29
CA ALA A 144 -7.44 1.63 -0.84
C ALA A 144 -6.20 2.19 -1.54
N ALA A 145 -6.25 2.40 -2.86
CA ALA A 145 -5.16 3.01 -3.62
C ALA A 145 -4.84 4.43 -3.14
N LEU A 146 -5.87 5.24 -2.87
CA LEU A 146 -5.70 6.58 -2.31
C LEU A 146 -4.99 6.54 -0.95
N SER A 147 -5.42 5.65 -0.06
CA SER A 147 -4.82 5.50 1.28
C SER A 147 -3.37 5.02 1.20
N ILE A 148 -3.05 4.08 0.30
CA ILE A 148 -1.67 3.65 0.05
C ILE A 148 -0.83 4.82 -0.48
N ASN A 149 -1.33 5.54 -1.49
CA ASN A 149 -0.62 6.67 -2.10
C ASN A 149 -0.34 7.79 -1.08
N VAL A 150 -1.34 8.17 -0.29
CA VAL A 150 -1.18 9.19 0.77
C VAL A 150 -0.18 8.72 1.82
N GLY A 151 -0.32 7.49 2.32
CA GLY A 151 0.59 6.94 3.33
C GLY A 151 2.05 6.88 2.85
N LEU A 152 2.30 6.37 1.64
CA LEU A 152 3.64 6.36 1.04
C LEU A 152 4.18 7.77 0.83
N SER A 153 3.36 8.70 0.33
CA SER A 153 3.76 10.09 0.09
C SER A 153 4.19 10.80 1.38
N LEU A 154 3.50 10.56 2.50
CA LEU A 154 3.89 11.08 3.82
C LEU A 154 5.22 10.53 4.32
N LEU A 155 5.58 9.31 3.89
CA LEU A 155 6.90 8.74 4.14
C LEU A 155 7.98 9.22 3.14
N GLY A 156 7.62 10.11 2.21
CA GLY A 156 8.52 10.60 1.16
C GLY A 156 8.83 9.55 0.09
N ILE A 157 7.91 8.59 -0.12
CA ILE A 157 8.02 7.51 -1.10
C ILE A 157 6.94 7.70 -2.16
N LYS A 158 7.30 7.56 -3.44
CA LYS A 158 6.32 7.63 -4.53
C LYS A 158 5.68 6.27 -4.76
N ALA A 159 4.35 6.21 -4.72
CA ALA A 159 3.59 5.02 -5.08
C ALA A 159 3.78 4.69 -6.58
N LYS A 160 4.04 3.43 -6.90
CA LYS A 160 4.22 2.97 -8.29
C LYS A 160 2.87 2.66 -8.92
N GLU A 161 2.64 3.19 -10.10
CA GLU A 161 1.44 2.92 -10.90
C GLU A 161 1.59 1.68 -11.80
N GLN A 162 2.82 1.26 -12.04
CA GLN A 162 3.17 0.09 -12.86
C GLN A 162 4.38 -0.63 -12.27
N MET A 163 4.36 -1.93 -12.34
CA MET A 163 5.45 -2.82 -11.95
C MET A 163 5.53 -4.01 -12.91
#